data_c4c707ee954391d78efe4db65fda10ed
#
_entry.id   c4c707ee954391d78efe4db65fda10ed
#
_cell.length_a   1.000
_cell.length_b   1.000
_cell.length_c   1.000
_cell.angle_alpha   90.00
_cell.angle_beta   90.00
_cell.angle_gamma   90.00
#
_symmetry.space_group_name_H-M   'P 1'
#
loop_
_entity.id
_entity.type
_entity.pdbx_description
1 polymer ?
#
loop_
_entity_poly.entity_id
_entity_poly.type
_entity_poly.pdbx_seq_one_letter_code
_entity_poly.pdbx_strand_id
1 'polypeptide(L)'
;MEELRIDCRNQTAEELAKAKELRQNIFRLNHTMPDTEEYDELLHKVLPNLGEGCRIETPFSGVRTANVKFGNNVIVMPGCLMMSAGGITIDDDVQIAANAQLISNNHDLENRWVITCKPIRICRRAWIGAGATILPGVTVGENAVVGAGSVITHDVEPDTIVAGNPAKVIRHIKNGM
;
A
#
# COMPACT_ATOMS: atom_id res chain seq x y z
N MET A 1 -1.56 -16.87 -12.87
CA MET A 1 -0.52 -15.90 -13.28
C MET A 1 0.79 -16.37 -12.66
N GLU A 2 1.85 -16.39 -13.46
CA GLU A 2 3.18 -16.74 -12.98
C GLU A 2 3.65 -15.69 -11.95
N GLU A 3 4.27 -16.13 -10.87
CA GLU A 3 4.73 -15.25 -9.79
C GLU A 3 5.93 -14.43 -10.29
N LEU A 4 5.84 -13.10 -10.22
CA LEU A 4 6.96 -12.22 -10.59
C LEU A 4 8.10 -12.40 -9.58
N ARG A 5 9.31 -12.69 -10.07
CA ARG A 5 10.53 -12.89 -9.28
C ARG A 5 11.58 -11.87 -9.70
N ILE A 6 12.19 -11.21 -8.73
CA ILE A 6 13.20 -10.15 -8.96
C ILE A 6 14.43 -10.47 -8.13
N ASP A 7 15.59 -10.69 -8.80
CA ASP A 7 16.87 -10.80 -8.10
C ASP A 7 17.43 -9.40 -7.81
N CYS A 8 17.50 -9.05 -6.54
CA CYS A 8 17.92 -7.72 -6.08
C CYS A 8 19.40 -7.40 -6.38
N ARG A 9 20.20 -8.40 -6.76
CA ARG A 9 21.63 -8.21 -7.17
C ARG A 9 21.77 -7.73 -8.62
N ASN A 10 20.75 -7.99 -9.45
CA ASN A 10 20.78 -7.76 -10.90
C ASN A 10 20.07 -6.47 -11.31
N GLN A 11 20.16 -5.43 -10.46
CA GLN A 11 19.56 -4.13 -10.75
C GLN A 11 20.42 -3.36 -11.75
N THR A 12 19.76 -2.77 -12.74
CA THR A 12 20.41 -1.87 -13.71
C THR A 12 20.80 -0.54 -13.06
N ALA A 13 21.73 0.18 -13.70
CA ALA A 13 22.11 1.52 -13.24
C ALA A 13 20.91 2.49 -13.21
N GLU A 14 19.97 2.34 -14.15
CA GLU A 14 18.75 3.13 -14.21
C GLU A 14 17.82 2.81 -13.02
N GLU A 15 17.61 1.53 -12.70
CA GLU A 15 16.79 1.12 -11.53
C GLU A 15 17.39 1.63 -10.22
N LEU A 16 18.71 1.57 -10.07
CA LEU A 16 19.42 2.12 -8.91
C LEU A 16 19.27 3.63 -8.80
N ALA A 17 19.36 4.36 -9.93
CA ALA A 17 19.15 5.80 -9.98
C ALA A 17 17.71 6.18 -9.58
N LYS A 18 16.70 5.51 -10.14
CA LYS A 18 15.28 5.71 -9.78
C LYS A 18 15.02 5.41 -8.30
N ALA A 19 15.60 4.33 -7.76
CA ALA A 19 15.45 4.00 -6.34
C ALA A 19 16.11 5.05 -5.43
N LYS A 20 17.26 5.60 -5.83
CA LYS A 20 17.93 6.71 -5.12
C LYS A 20 17.07 7.97 -5.14
N GLU A 21 16.58 8.36 -6.30
CA GLU A 21 15.72 9.53 -6.48
C GLU A 21 14.45 9.42 -5.63
N LEU A 22 13.77 8.27 -5.68
CA LEU A 22 12.58 8.02 -4.87
C LEU A 22 12.87 8.21 -3.36
N ARG A 23 13.97 7.64 -2.84
CA ARG A 23 14.34 7.80 -1.42
C ARG A 23 14.58 9.27 -1.06
N GLN A 24 15.22 10.02 -1.95
CA GLN A 24 15.46 11.45 -1.74
C GLN A 24 14.16 12.26 -1.76
N ASN A 25 13.24 11.94 -2.67
CA ASN A 25 11.95 12.61 -2.76
C ASN A 25 11.05 12.28 -1.55
N ILE A 26 11.04 11.02 -1.08
CA ILE A 26 10.34 10.65 0.16
C ILE A 26 10.91 11.41 1.36
N PHE A 27 12.24 11.51 1.48
CA PHE A 27 12.86 12.28 2.56
C PHE A 27 12.42 13.75 2.51
N ARG A 28 12.45 14.39 1.34
CA ARG A 28 12.00 15.78 1.18
C ARG A 28 10.52 15.94 1.50
N LEU A 29 9.66 15.09 0.94
CA LEU A 29 8.21 15.10 1.18
C LEU A 29 7.90 15.05 2.69
N ASN A 30 8.58 14.17 3.42
CA ASN A 30 8.38 14.00 4.86
C ASN A 30 8.87 15.18 5.72
N HIS A 31 9.60 16.14 5.12
CA HIS A 31 10.13 17.34 5.80
C HIS A 31 9.61 18.64 5.19
N THR A 32 8.71 18.55 4.21
CA THR A 32 8.08 19.71 3.58
C THR A 32 6.77 20.03 4.29
N MET A 33 6.45 21.33 4.38
CA MET A 33 5.20 21.80 5.01
C MET A 33 4.00 21.28 4.21
N PRO A 34 3.05 20.58 4.86
CA PRO A 34 1.82 20.14 4.19
C PRO A 34 1.01 21.33 3.62
N ASP A 35 0.11 21.05 2.70
CA ASP A 35 -0.79 22.01 2.07
C ASP A 35 -0.06 23.17 1.35
N THR A 36 1.10 22.87 0.77
CA THR A 36 1.89 23.81 -0.08
C THR A 36 2.07 23.23 -1.48
N GLU A 37 2.29 24.09 -2.48
CA GLU A 37 2.58 23.69 -3.87
C GLU A 37 3.81 22.76 -3.95
N GLU A 38 4.85 23.05 -3.15
CA GLU A 38 6.04 22.19 -3.06
C GLU A 38 5.70 20.78 -2.55
N TYR A 39 4.80 20.69 -1.55
CA TYR A 39 4.35 19.41 -1.03
C TYR A 39 3.62 18.61 -2.10
N ASP A 40 2.73 19.24 -2.85
CA ASP A 40 1.95 18.60 -3.91
C ASP A 40 2.85 18.13 -5.06
N GLU A 41 3.83 18.93 -5.47
CA GLU A 41 4.81 18.53 -6.47
C GLU A 41 5.63 17.31 -6.03
N LEU A 42 6.09 17.27 -4.78
CA LEU A 42 6.85 16.17 -4.23
C LEU A 42 5.98 14.91 -4.09
N LEU A 43 4.73 15.08 -3.67
CA LEU A 43 3.78 14.00 -3.57
C LEU A 43 3.57 13.30 -4.92
N HIS A 44 3.39 14.07 -6.00
CA HIS A 44 3.27 13.52 -7.35
C HIS A 44 4.56 12.87 -7.88
N LYS A 45 5.73 13.34 -7.45
CA LYS A 45 7.01 12.65 -7.74
C LYS A 45 7.14 11.32 -7.00
N VAL A 46 6.63 11.23 -5.78
CA VAL A 46 6.64 10.02 -4.95
C VAL A 46 5.55 9.04 -5.37
N LEU A 47 4.36 9.53 -5.69
CA LEU A 47 3.16 8.74 -6.06
C LEU A 47 2.58 9.23 -7.39
N PRO A 48 3.20 8.87 -8.53
CA PRO A 48 2.84 9.46 -9.84
C PRO A 48 1.47 9.03 -10.37
N ASN A 49 0.86 8.00 -9.80
CA ASN A 49 -0.48 7.52 -10.20
C ASN A 49 -1.52 7.80 -9.10
N LEU A 50 -1.44 8.95 -8.48
CA LEU A 50 -2.41 9.43 -7.49
C LEU A 50 -3.68 9.90 -8.19
N GLY A 51 -4.85 9.48 -7.69
CA GLY A 51 -6.16 9.94 -8.16
C GLY A 51 -6.56 11.30 -7.61
N GLU A 52 -7.68 11.83 -8.07
CA GLU A 52 -8.20 13.13 -7.64
C GLU A 52 -8.72 13.07 -6.19
N GLY A 53 -8.59 14.17 -5.45
CA GLY A 53 -9.10 14.28 -4.09
C GLY A 53 -8.40 13.37 -3.05
N CYS A 54 -7.28 12.76 -3.40
CA CYS A 54 -6.52 11.94 -2.47
C CYS A 54 -5.77 12.80 -1.45
N ARG A 55 -5.70 12.31 -0.21
CA ARG A 55 -4.93 12.91 0.87
C ARG A 55 -3.96 11.90 1.45
N ILE A 56 -2.66 12.20 1.34
CA ILE A 56 -1.59 11.35 1.85
C ILE A 56 -0.86 12.13 2.93
N GLU A 57 -0.95 11.66 4.15
CA GLU A 57 -0.30 12.29 5.31
C GLU A 57 1.12 11.77 5.50
N THR A 58 2.03 12.64 5.89
CA THR A 58 3.40 12.28 6.24
C THR A 58 3.58 12.05 7.75
N PRO A 59 4.60 11.26 8.19
CA PRO A 59 5.59 10.62 7.35
C PRO A 59 5.03 9.45 6.52
N PHE A 60 5.48 9.33 5.27
CA PHE A 60 5.16 8.24 4.35
C PHE A 60 6.43 7.46 4.02
N SER A 61 6.31 6.15 3.80
CA SER A 61 7.40 5.29 3.36
C SER A 61 6.98 4.40 2.20
N GLY A 62 7.88 4.20 1.24
CA GLY A 62 7.55 3.35 0.10
C GLY A 62 8.76 2.91 -0.73
N VAL A 63 8.58 1.80 -1.43
CA VAL A 63 9.56 1.24 -2.38
C VAL A 63 8.84 0.96 -3.69
N ARG A 64 9.41 1.40 -4.82
CA ARG A 64 8.82 1.24 -6.17
C ARG A 64 7.40 1.82 -6.27
N THR A 65 7.17 2.98 -5.68
CA THR A 65 5.84 3.60 -5.53
C THR A 65 5.16 3.94 -6.86
N ALA A 66 5.89 3.99 -7.97
CA ALA A 66 5.33 4.05 -9.32
C ALA A 66 4.43 2.84 -9.67
N ASN A 67 4.54 1.73 -8.93
CA ASN A 67 3.67 0.56 -9.07
C ASN A 67 2.41 0.64 -8.18
N VAL A 68 2.20 1.74 -7.48
CA VAL A 68 0.94 1.99 -6.74
C VAL A 68 0.00 2.78 -7.65
N LYS A 69 -1.23 2.31 -7.77
CA LYS A 69 -2.31 3.00 -8.47
C LYS A 69 -3.37 3.38 -7.45
N PHE A 70 -3.76 4.64 -7.45
CA PHE A 70 -4.82 5.15 -6.60
C PHE A 70 -6.04 5.51 -7.42
N GLY A 71 -7.21 5.14 -6.93
CA GLY A 71 -8.49 5.73 -7.29
C GLY A 71 -8.63 7.13 -6.70
N ASN A 72 -9.85 7.64 -6.69
CA ASN A 72 -10.16 8.98 -6.21
C ASN A 72 -10.56 8.97 -4.72
N ASN A 73 -10.40 10.11 -4.05
CA ASN A 73 -10.81 10.33 -2.65
C ASN A 73 -10.18 9.34 -1.65
N VAL A 74 -8.99 8.83 -1.92
CA VAL A 74 -8.28 7.91 -1.02
C VAL A 74 -7.59 8.70 0.08
N ILE A 75 -7.73 8.25 1.32
CA ILE A 75 -7.05 8.83 2.49
C ILE A 75 -6.02 7.85 3.00
N VAL A 76 -4.77 8.30 3.15
CA VAL A 76 -3.68 7.55 3.77
C VAL A 76 -3.13 8.36 4.93
N MET A 77 -3.28 7.82 6.14
CA MET A 77 -2.83 8.45 7.38
C MET A 77 -1.32 8.26 7.62
N PRO A 78 -0.70 9.02 8.54
CA PRO A 78 0.75 9.01 8.75
C PRO A 78 1.32 7.64 9.11
N GLY A 79 2.60 7.44 8.76
CA GLY A 79 3.36 6.25 9.11
C GLY A 79 3.12 5.04 8.21
N CYS A 80 2.33 5.17 7.16
CA CYS A 80 2.05 4.07 6.26
C CYS A 80 3.28 3.68 5.42
N LEU A 81 3.42 2.35 5.18
CA LEU A 81 4.44 1.75 4.34
C LEU A 81 3.82 1.06 3.13
N MET A 82 4.32 1.35 1.92
CA MET A 82 3.94 0.65 0.69
C MET A 82 5.16 0.00 0.02
N MET A 83 5.30 -1.31 0.13
CA MET A 83 6.30 -2.11 -0.60
C MET A 83 5.67 -2.67 -1.87
N SER A 84 5.87 -1.98 -3.00
CA SER A 84 5.02 -2.12 -4.18
C SER A 84 5.68 -2.89 -5.33
N ALA A 85 6.66 -3.76 -5.06
CA ALA A 85 7.32 -4.51 -6.13
C ALA A 85 6.35 -5.38 -6.95
N GLY A 86 5.31 -5.94 -6.32
CA GLY A 86 4.27 -6.73 -6.97
C GLY A 86 3.08 -5.92 -7.50
N GLY A 87 3.09 -4.60 -7.29
CA GLY A 87 1.96 -3.73 -7.59
C GLY A 87 0.96 -3.63 -6.44
N ILE A 88 0.38 -2.44 -6.27
CA ILE A 88 -0.70 -2.18 -5.32
C ILE A 88 -1.75 -1.36 -6.04
N THR A 89 -3.00 -1.81 -6.02
CA THR A 89 -4.14 -1.06 -6.53
C THR A 89 -5.07 -0.71 -5.37
N ILE A 90 -5.37 0.56 -5.24
CA ILE A 90 -6.26 1.10 -4.21
C ILE A 90 -7.40 1.80 -4.96
N ASP A 91 -8.61 1.26 -4.84
CA ASP A 91 -9.78 1.78 -5.54
C ASP A 91 -10.31 3.06 -4.83
N ASP A 92 -11.39 3.66 -5.36
CA ASP A 92 -11.96 4.92 -4.84
C ASP A 92 -12.45 4.80 -3.39
N ASP A 93 -12.46 5.94 -2.69
CA ASP A 93 -13.04 6.12 -1.35
C ASP A 93 -12.43 5.20 -0.26
N VAL A 94 -11.24 4.63 -0.49
CA VAL A 94 -10.53 3.80 0.48
C VAL A 94 -9.93 4.66 1.58
N GLN A 95 -10.02 4.18 2.81
CA GLN A 95 -9.40 4.81 3.98
C GLN A 95 -8.34 3.90 4.59
N ILE A 96 -7.10 4.37 4.67
CA ILE A 96 -5.96 3.66 5.25
C ILE A 96 -5.50 4.42 6.49
N ALA A 97 -5.70 3.81 7.65
CA ALA A 97 -5.34 4.41 8.93
C ALA A 97 -3.83 4.36 9.18
N ALA A 98 -3.38 5.11 10.20
CA ALA A 98 -1.97 5.31 10.50
C ALA A 98 -1.19 3.99 10.70
N ASN A 99 0.07 4.00 10.26
CA ASN A 99 1.01 2.88 10.40
C ASN A 99 0.59 1.57 9.69
N ALA A 100 -0.37 1.62 8.78
CA ALA A 100 -0.73 0.45 7.98
C ALA A 100 0.40 0.10 6.99
N GLN A 101 0.54 -1.19 6.69
CA GLN A 101 1.58 -1.71 5.81
C GLN A 101 0.95 -2.51 4.67
N LEU A 102 1.23 -2.12 3.43
CA LEU A 102 0.84 -2.84 2.23
C LEU A 102 2.11 -3.45 1.60
N ILE A 103 2.27 -4.75 1.71
CA ILE A 103 3.51 -5.46 1.35
C ILE A 103 3.22 -6.42 0.20
N SER A 104 3.55 -6.04 -1.04
CA SER A 104 3.26 -6.85 -2.23
C SER A 104 4.40 -7.81 -2.63
N ASN A 105 5.38 -8.00 -1.77
CA ASN A 105 6.50 -8.91 -2.01
C ASN A 105 7.00 -9.60 -0.75
N ASN A 106 7.56 -10.79 -0.94
CA ASN A 106 8.31 -11.54 0.07
C ASN A 106 9.71 -11.85 -0.44
N HIS A 107 10.60 -12.34 0.43
CA HIS A 107 11.84 -12.96 0.00
C HIS A 107 11.61 -14.44 -0.30
N ASP A 108 12.28 -14.94 -1.33
CA ASP A 108 12.34 -16.37 -1.61
C ASP A 108 12.98 -17.14 -0.44
N LEU A 109 12.44 -18.31 -0.10
CA LEU A 109 12.89 -19.06 1.07
C LEU A 109 14.27 -19.70 0.92
N GLU A 110 14.67 -19.99 -0.29
CA GLU A 110 15.97 -20.61 -0.60
C GLU A 110 17.03 -19.58 -0.99
N ASN A 111 16.61 -18.50 -1.67
CA ASN A 111 17.50 -17.41 -2.10
C ASN A 111 16.96 -16.04 -1.68
N ARG A 112 17.39 -15.53 -0.54
CA ARG A 112 16.93 -14.25 0.04
C ARG A 112 17.25 -13.01 -0.81
N TRP A 113 18.10 -13.12 -1.81
CA TRP A 113 18.34 -12.05 -2.77
C TRP A 113 17.25 -11.95 -3.83
N VAL A 114 16.43 -12.97 -3.97
CA VAL A 114 15.26 -12.96 -4.85
C VAL A 114 14.03 -12.59 -4.04
N ILE A 115 13.28 -11.60 -4.53
CA ILE A 115 11.95 -11.31 -4.01
C ILE A 115 10.89 -11.93 -4.92
N THR A 116 9.85 -12.49 -4.29
CA THR A 116 8.65 -13.01 -4.96
C THR A 116 7.54 -11.99 -4.78
N CYS A 117 6.83 -11.67 -5.84
CA CYS A 117 5.94 -10.54 -5.89
C CYS A 117 4.52 -10.97 -6.30
N LYS A 118 3.52 -10.56 -5.53
CA LYS A 118 2.09 -10.75 -5.83
C LYS A 118 1.34 -9.44 -5.60
N PRO A 119 0.45 -9.04 -6.52
CA PRO A 119 -0.25 -7.77 -6.40
C PRO A 119 -1.20 -7.77 -5.20
N ILE A 120 -1.37 -6.58 -4.61
CA ILE A 120 -2.41 -6.29 -3.61
C ILE A 120 -3.50 -5.46 -4.28
N ARG A 121 -4.75 -5.73 -3.92
CA ARG A 121 -5.88 -4.87 -4.26
C ARG A 121 -6.69 -4.52 -3.02
N ILE A 122 -6.95 -3.23 -2.84
CA ILE A 122 -7.88 -2.70 -1.84
C ILE A 122 -9.07 -2.13 -2.59
N CYS A 123 -10.20 -2.82 -2.50
CA CYS A 123 -11.40 -2.45 -3.25
C CYS A 123 -12.10 -1.24 -2.63
N ARG A 124 -12.99 -0.65 -3.43
CA ARG A 124 -13.69 0.60 -3.12
C ARG A 124 -14.30 0.60 -1.71
N ARG A 125 -14.20 1.76 -1.03
CA ARG A 125 -14.73 1.99 0.33
C ARG A 125 -14.22 1.05 1.42
N ALA A 126 -13.20 0.24 1.15
CA ALA A 126 -12.59 -0.55 2.19
C ALA A 126 -11.90 0.35 3.23
N TRP A 127 -11.90 -0.08 4.49
CA TRP A 127 -11.22 0.59 5.58
C TRP A 127 -10.12 -0.31 6.17
N ILE A 128 -8.88 0.16 6.10
CA ILE A 128 -7.72 -0.52 6.67
C ILE A 128 -7.39 0.13 8.00
N GLY A 129 -7.54 -0.61 9.09
CA GLY A 129 -7.31 -0.16 10.46
C GLY A 129 -5.84 0.13 10.75
N ALA A 130 -5.60 0.95 11.78
CA ALA A 130 -4.25 1.38 12.16
C ALA A 130 -3.32 0.21 12.46
N GLY A 131 -2.07 0.25 11.94
CA GLY A 131 -1.08 -0.78 12.14
C GLY A 131 -1.40 -2.13 11.49
N ALA A 132 -2.42 -2.23 10.66
CA ALA A 132 -2.72 -3.46 9.94
C ALA A 132 -1.67 -3.73 8.85
N THR A 133 -1.39 -5.02 8.60
CA THR A 133 -0.47 -5.47 7.55
C THR A 133 -1.21 -6.31 6.52
N ILE A 134 -1.17 -5.89 5.26
CA ILE A 134 -1.72 -6.63 4.13
C ILE A 134 -0.59 -7.35 3.40
N LEU A 135 -0.66 -8.67 3.31
CA LEU A 135 0.39 -9.50 2.72
C LEU A 135 0.25 -9.65 1.19
N PRO A 136 1.31 -10.13 0.50
CA PRO A 136 1.33 -10.27 -0.95
C PRO A 136 0.20 -11.15 -1.48
N GLY A 137 -0.45 -10.70 -2.54
CA GLY A 137 -1.51 -11.43 -3.24
C GLY A 137 -2.90 -11.27 -2.66
N VAL A 138 -3.07 -10.47 -1.60
CA VAL A 138 -4.36 -10.27 -0.93
C VAL A 138 -5.22 -9.25 -1.67
N THR A 139 -6.50 -9.59 -1.81
CA THR A 139 -7.57 -8.65 -2.17
C THR A 139 -8.43 -8.37 -0.93
N VAL A 140 -8.56 -7.10 -0.57
CA VAL A 140 -9.55 -6.65 0.43
C VAL A 140 -10.80 -6.19 -0.31
N GLY A 141 -11.91 -6.88 -0.10
CA GLY A 141 -13.17 -6.68 -0.80
C GLY A 141 -13.82 -5.31 -0.56
N GLU A 142 -14.77 -4.97 -1.43
CA GLU A 142 -15.49 -3.68 -1.34
C GLU A 142 -16.17 -3.55 0.02
N ASN A 143 -16.09 -2.33 0.61
CA ASN A 143 -16.69 -2.01 1.90
C ASN A 143 -16.23 -2.92 3.08
N ALA A 144 -15.15 -3.68 2.89
CA ALA A 144 -14.60 -4.50 3.96
C ALA A 144 -13.84 -3.65 4.99
N VAL A 145 -13.78 -4.13 6.22
CA VAL A 145 -13.06 -3.47 7.32
C VAL A 145 -12.00 -4.42 7.87
N VAL A 146 -10.76 -3.95 7.85
CA VAL A 146 -9.63 -4.60 8.49
C VAL A 146 -9.40 -3.97 9.86
N GLY A 147 -9.54 -4.73 10.92
CA GLY A 147 -9.32 -4.27 12.30
C GLY A 147 -7.87 -3.83 12.53
N ALA A 148 -7.67 -2.88 13.46
CA ALA A 148 -6.34 -2.38 13.81
C ALA A 148 -5.40 -3.50 14.26
N GLY A 149 -4.11 -3.43 13.89
CA GLY A 149 -3.07 -4.40 14.25
C GLY A 149 -3.24 -5.79 13.61
N SER A 150 -4.14 -5.95 12.66
CA SER A 150 -4.40 -7.24 12.01
C SER A 150 -3.37 -7.58 10.94
N VAL A 151 -3.12 -8.88 10.73
CA VAL A 151 -2.29 -9.39 9.63
C VAL A 151 -3.17 -10.19 8.66
N ILE A 152 -3.35 -9.65 7.46
CA ILE A 152 -4.20 -10.22 6.42
C ILE A 152 -3.38 -11.12 5.51
N THR A 153 -3.65 -12.41 5.60
CA THR A 153 -2.92 -13.47 4.89
C THR A 153 -3.72 -14.09 3.74
N HIS A 154 -5.01 -13.78 3.64
CA HIS A 154 -5.94 -14.29 2.62
C HIS A 154 -6.90 -13.17 2.21
N ASP A 155 -7.56 -13.36 1.08
CA ASP A 155 -8.57 -12.43 0.62
C ASP A 155 -9.68 -12.21 1.67
N VAL A 156 -10.18 -10.98 1.69
CA VAL A 156 -11.29 -10.55 2.54
C VAL A 156 -12.50 -10.32 1.67
N GLU A 157 -13.59 -11.04 1.97
CA GLU A 157 -14.84 -10.89 1.22
C GLU A 157 -15.42 -9.47 1.36
N PRO A 158 -16.19 -8.99 0.37
CA PRO A 158 -16.91 -7.73 0.48
C PRO A 158 -17.80 -7.69 1.72
N ASP A 159 -18.07 -6.49 2.23
CA ASP A 159 -18.95 -6.26 3.38
C ASP A 159 -18.57 -7.08 4.62
N THR A 160 -17.29 -7.36 4.83
CA THR A 160 -16.79 -8.23 5.91
C THR A 160 -15.86 -7.47 6.85
N ILE A 161 -16.01 -7.67 8.16
CA ILE A 161 -15.07 -7.20 9.17
C ILE A 161 -14.17 -8.34 9.59
N VAL A 162 -12.85 -8.15 9.42
CA VAL A 162 -11.82 -9.11 9.84
C VAL A 162 -10.88 -8.49 10.87
N ALA A 163 -10.38 -9.28 11.81
CA ALA A 163 -9.37 -8.83 12.78
C ALA A 163 -8.50 -9.98 13.28
N GLY A 164 -7.32 -9.65 13.81
CA GLY A 164 -6.38 -10.57 14.46
C GLY A 164 -5.13 -10.89 13.63
N ASN A 165 -4.28 -11.77 14.17
CA ASN A 165 -3.05 -12.24 13.52
C ASN A 165 -2.92 -13.78 13.68
N PRO A 166 -3.13 -14.58 12.61
CA PRO A 166 -3.72 -14.15 11.32
C PRO A 166 -5.18 -13.70 11.49
N ALA A 167 -5.60 -12.76 10.64
CA ALA A 167 -6.96 -12.22 10.70
C ALA A 167 -8.02 -13.29 10.43
N LYS A 168 -9.15 -13.16 11.13
CA LYS A 168 -10.34 -14.00 10.99
C LYS A 168 -11.56 -13.12 10.84
N VAL A 169 -12.60 -13.66 10.19
CA VAL A 169 -13.90 -12.99 10.09
C VAL A 169 -14.49 -12.80 11.49
N ILE A 170 -14.84 -11.55 11.80
CA ILE A 170 -15.54 -11.17 13.04
C ILE A 170 -17.04 -11.14 12.79
N ARG A 171 -17.46 -10.50 11.69
CA ARG A 171 -18.87 -10.43 11.27
C ARG A 171 -18.98 -9.87 9.85
N HIS A 172 -20.17 -10.01 9.27
CA HIS A 172 -20.54 -9.31 8.05
C HIS A 172 -21.25 -8.00 8.36
N ILE A 173 -21.01 -6.97 7.53
CA ILE A 173 -21.69 -5.69 7.60
C ILE A 173 -23.08 -5.92 7.02
N LYS A 174 -24.13 -5.66 7.81
CA LYS A 174 -25.50 -5.76 7.30
C LYS A 174 -25.75 -4.55 6.42
N ASN A 175 -26.08 -4.74 5.16
CA ASN A 175 -26.52 -3.68 4.26
C ASN A 175 -27.80 -3.06 4.83
N GLY A 176 -27.75 -1.81 5.25
CA GLY A 176 -28.90 -1.10 5.82
C GLY A 176 -28.53 0.09 6.67
N MET A 177 -27.73 1.01 6.14
CA MET A 177 -27.78 2.46 6.49
C MET A 177 -27.54 3.27 5.25
#